data_710dbbd2d01acf0e22e020e174208c26
#
_entry.id   710dbbd2d01acf0e22e020e174208c26
#
_cell.length_a   1.000
_cell.length_b   1.000
_cell.length_c   1.000
_cell.angle_alpha   90.00
_cell.angle_beta   90.00
_cell.angle_gamma   90.00
#
_symmetry.space_group_name_H-M   'P 1'
#
loop_
_entity.id
_entity.type
_entity.pdbx_description
1 polymer ?
#
loop_
_entity_poly.entity_id
_entity_poly.type
_entity_poly.pdbx_seq_one_letter_code
_entity_poly.pdbx_strand_id
1 'polypeptide(L)'
;MKIITIESLIKILNKYGFDQYLLDLMQALKRDYGRWQSFTKMPRPSMHVPGGVLELMPICDNATYYTFKYVNCHPKNPLIGQQTVVATGQLSRIDTGYPLMFSEMTILTALRTAANAALATDLMARKDSHILALIGTGAQSEFQVKGLKIVRDIKEVRYFDIDSKAMDKFEKNMRSIGIKLVRCHDAEEAVNGADIITTVTACKANVDVIKNKWVKAGVHINALGGDTVGKTELELSILPRCRVVVEYFDQSFIEGEIQRLNHEEAKKLVYAELYELVNGSKKGRTNDQEITLFDSVGIALEDYSVLCLTYELAKKYNLGEDGNFTPLISDPKNLISALL
;
A
#
# COMPACT_ATOMS: atom_id res chain seq x y z
N MET A 1 20.50 -17.20 5.92
CA MET A 1 19.21 -16.56 5.67
C MET A 1 19.00 -16.40 4.18
N LYS A 2 17.74 -16.32 3.72
CA LYS A 2 17.43 -16.06 2.29
C LYS A 2 17.60 -14.58 1.95
N ILE A 3 18.13 -14.29 0.76
CA ILE A 3 18.20 -12.95 0.17
C ILE A 3 17.28 -12.96 -1.05
N ILE A 4 16.28 -12.08 -1.07
CA ILE A 4 15.36 -11.92 -2.19
C ILE A 4 15.73 -10.64 -2.93
N THR A 5 16.47 -10.82 -4.02
CA THR A 5 16.77 -9.74 -4.98
C THR A 5 15.58 -9.48 -5.92
N ILE A 6 15.67 -8.44 -6.75
CA ILE A 6 14.67 -8.17 -7.81
C ILE A 6 14.50 -9.40 -8.73
N GLU A 7 15.62 -10.01 -9.14
CA GLU A 7 15.60 -11.18 -10.03
C GLU A 7 14.93 -12.38 -9.37
N SER A 8 15.19 -12.58 -8.07
CA SER A 8 14.56 -13.65 -7.29
C SER A 8 13.05 -13.42 -7.17
N LEU A 9 12.61 -12.19 -6.89
CA LEU A 9 11.21 -11.82 -6.83
C LEU A 9 10.50 -12.02 -8.18
N ILE A 10 11.10 -11.58 -9.27
CA ILE A 10 10.55 -11.80 -10.62
C ILE A 10 10.36 -13.29 -10.91
N LYS A 11 11.34 -14.15 -10.54
CA LYS A 11 11.20 -15.60 -10.68
C LYS A 11 10.06 -16.17 -9.85
N ILE A 12 9.87 -15.68 -8.62
CA ILE A 12 8.74 -16.07 -7.76
C ILE A 12 7.42 -15.69 -8.42
N LEU A 13 7.27 -14.43 -8.84
CA LEU A 13 6.03 -13.93 -9.46
C LEU A 13 5.71 -14.65 -10.77
N ASN A 14 6.72 -14.91 -11.61
CA ASN A 14 6.53 -15.64 -12.87
C ASN A 14 6.13 -17.11 -12.64
N LYS A 15 6.72 -17.76 -11.64
CA LYS A 15 6.44 -19.17 -11.34
C LYS A 15 5.11 -19.36 -10.63
N TYR A 16 4.72 -18.43 -9.77
CA TYR A 16 3.49 -18.51 -9.00
C TYR A 16 2.28 -17.92 -9.75
N GLY A 17 2.52 -16.92 -10.59
CA GLY A 17 1.52 -16.12 -11.27
C GLY A 17 1.25 -14.81 -10.52
N PHE A 18 1.36 -13.69 -11.26
CA PHE A 18 1.22 -12.35 -10.68
C PHE A 18 -0.16 -12.13 -10.04
N ASP A 19 -1.24 -12.47 -10.74
CA ASP A 19 -2.61 -12.26 -10.25
C ASP A 19 -2.91 -13.18 -9.04
N GLN A 20 -2.39 -14.42 -9.05
CA GLN A 20 -2.51 -15.32 -7.91
C GLN A 20 -1.75 -14.80 -6.68
N TYR A 21 -0.55 -14.22 -6.89
CA TYR A 21 0.21 -13.60 -5.81
C TYR A 21 -0.56 -12.44 -5.16
N LEU A 22 -1.15 -11.56 -5.96
CA LEU A 22 -1.96 -10.45 -5.45
C LEU A 22 -3.20 -10.94 -4.69
N LEU A 23 -3.88 -11.97 -5.20
CA LEU A 23 -5.04 -12.56 -4.54
C LEU A 23 -4.65 -13.15 -3.18
N ASP A 24 -3.57 -13.93 -3.13
CA ASP A 24 -3.11 -14.55 -1.89
C ASP A 24 -2.54 -13.52 -0.90
N LEU A 25 -1.93 -12.46 -1.40
CA LEU A 25 -1.49 -11.34 -0.57
C LEU A 25 -2.69 -10.62 0.07
N MET A 26 -3.75 -10.36 -0.70
CA MET A 26 -4.99 -9.81 -0.15
C MET A 26 -5.60 -10.73 0.92
N GLN A 27 -5.58 -12.05 0.73
CA GLN A 27 -6.03 -12.99 1.76
C GLN A 27 -5.10 -13.03 2.98
N ALA A 28 -3.77 -12.89 2.78
CA ALA A 28 -2.81 -12.76 3.87
C ALA A 28 -3.10 -11.49 4.71
N LEU A 29 -3.29 -10.35 4.05
CA LEU A 29 -3.69 -9.11 4.71
C LEU A 29 -4.99 -9.27 5.49
N LYS A 30 -6.01 -9.89 4.88
CA LYS A 30 -7.28 -10.16 5.57
C LYS A 30 -7.09 -11.00 6.83
N ARG A 31 -6.27 -12.05 6.79
CA ARG A 31 -5.95 -12.86 7.99
C ARG A 31 -5.23 -12.02 9.06
N ASP A 32 -4.26 -11.21 8.64
CA ASP A 32 -3.44 -10.46 9.58
C ASP A 32 -4.20 -9.27 10.19
N TYR A 33 -5.05 -8.58 9.44
CA TYR A 33 -6.01 -7.63 10.01
C TYR A 33 -7.01 -8.32 10.96
N GLY A 34 -7.45 -9.55 10.65
CA GLY A 34 -8.34 -10.32 11.53
C GLY A 34 -7.74 -10.62 12.90
N ARG A 35 -6.42 -10.64 13.02
CA ARG A 35 -5.68 -10.80 14.27
C ARG A 35 -4.96 -9.52 14.72
N TRP A 36 -5.44 -8.35 14.32
CA TRP A 36 -4.86 -7.03 14.58
C TRP A 36 -4.37 -6.80 16.01
N GLN A 37 -5.14 -7.27 16.99
CA GLN A 37 -4.83 -7.08 18.41
C GLN A 37 -3.64 -7.93 18.89
N SER A 38 -3.25 -8.97 18.16
CA SER A 38 -2.08 -9.79 18.51
C SER A 38 -0.75 -9.13 18.16
N PHE A 39 -0.75 -8.09 17.33
CA PHE A 39 0.48 -7.42 16.91
C PHE A 39 0.93 -6.34 17.88
N THR A 40 2.23 -6.31 18.18
CA THR A 40 2.91 -5.11 18.71
C THR A 40 3.27 -4.22 17.52
N LYS A 41 2.72 -3.03 17.48
CA LYS A 41 2.81 -2.07 16.39
C LYS A 41 2.90 -0.64 16.90
N MET A 42 3.42 0.24 16.08
CA MET A 42 3.52 1.68 16.34
C MET A 42 3.44 2.46 15.02
N PRO A 43 3.10 3.75 15.06
CA PRO A 43 3.34 4.63 13.91
C PRO A 43 4.80 4.56 13.49
N ARG A 44 5.06 4.66 12.19
CA ARG A 44 6.42 4.54 11.66
C ARG A 44 7.32 5.69 12.13
N PRO A 45 8.50 5.40 12.70
CA PRO A 45 9.53 6.41 12.93
C PRO A 45 10.02 6.98 11.60
N SER A 46 9.91 8.31 11.45
CA SER A 46 10.27 9.03 10.24
C SER A 46 11.37 10.06 10.52
N MET A 47 12.34 10.15 9.61
CA MET A 47 13.36 11.18 9.60
C MET A 47 13.20 12.04 8.36
N HIS A 48 12.77 13.29 8.54
CA HIS A 48 12.68 14.26 7.47
C HIS A 48 14.07 14.81 7.11
N VAL A 49 14.40 14.70 5.82
CA VAL A 49 15.67 15.16 5.27
C VAL A 49 15.41 16.15 4.11
N PRO A 50 16.40 16.97 3.70
CA PRO A 50 16.22 17.85 2.56
C PRO A 50 15.77 17.06 1.31
N GLY A 51 14.56 17.33 0.85
CA GLY A 51 13.99 16.71 -0.37
C GLY A 51 13.32 15.36 -0.19
N GLY A 52 13.24 14.81 1.03
CA GLY A 52 12.61 13.50 1.24
C GLY A 52 12.38 13.11 2.69
N VAL A 53 12.02 11.84 2.88
CA VAL A 53 11.82 11.20 4.18
C VAL A 53 12.44 9.82 4.16
N LEU A 54 13.00 9.41 5.30
CA LEU A 54 13.55 8.07 5.57
C LEU A 54 12.76 7.46 6.73
N GLU A 55 12.28 6.24 6.58
CA GLU A 55 11.35 5.63 7.54
C GLU A 55 11.72 4.20 7.87
N LEU A 56 11.41 3.80 9.10
CA LEU A 56 11.41 2.40 9.54
C LEU A 56 9.99 1.99 9.92
N MET A 57 9.61 0.78 9.53
CA MET A 57 8.27 0.24 9.76
C MET A 57 8.36 -1.12 10.47
N PRO A 58 8.65 -1.12 11.79
CA PRO A 58 8.77 -2.36 12.57
C PRO A 58 7.41 -2.87 13.03
N ILE A 59 7.26 -4.21 13.08
CA ILE A 59 6.09 -4.89 13.63
C ILE A 59 6.42 -6.30 14.11
N CYS A 60 5.71 -6.76 15.13
CA CYS A 60 5.88 -8.08 15.73
C CYS A 60 4.50 -8.75 15.90
N ASP A 61 4.36 -10.01 15.45
CA ASP A 61 3.11 -10.78 15.64
C ASP A 61 2.98 -11.43 17.01
N ASN A 62 4.00 -11.25 17.89
CA ASN A 62 4.11 -11.79 19.25
C ASN A 62 4.04 -13.33 19.34
N ALA A 63 4.17 -14.03 18.21
CA ALA A 63 4.14 -15.49 18.17
C ALA A 63 5.30 -16.08 17.39
N THR A 64 5.56 -15.61 16.18
CA THR A 64 6.47 -16.27 15.25
C THR A 64 7.49 -15.32 14.64
N TYR A 65 7.03 -14.17 14.12
CA TYR A 65 7.88 -13.32 13.30
C TYR A 65 7.87 -11.85 13.75
N TYR A 66 9.05 -11.26 13.67
CA TYR A 66 9.30 -9.84 13.68
C TYR A 66 9.73 -9.41 12.27
N THR A 67 9.20 -8.30 11.79
CA THR A 67 9.64 -7.70 10.53
C THR A 67 9.93 -6.23 10.70
N PHE A 68 10.77 -5.71 9.85
CA PHE A 68 10.86 -4.28 9.59
C PHE A 68 11.07 -4.02 8.11
N LYS A 69 10.61 -2.87 7.65
CA LYS A 69 10.96 -2.30 6.36
C LYS A 69 11.68 -0.98 6.58
N TYR A 70 12.80 -0.79 5.87
CA TYR A 70 13.35 0.51 5.58
C TYR A 70 12.72 1.02 4.27
N VAL A 71 12.28 2.26 4.23
CA VAL A 71 11.77 2.89 3.02
C VAL A 71 12.16 4.37 2.98
N ASN A 72 12.43 4.88 1.79
CA ASN A 72 12.56 6.30 1.54
C ASN A 72 11.45 6.80 0.61
N CYS A 73 11.17 8.09 0.68
CA CYS A 73 10.38 8.77 -0.35
C CYS A 73 11.08 10.09 -0.72
N HIS A 74 11.57 10.16 -1.96
CA HIS A 74 12.25 11.35 -2.53
C HIS A 74 11.59 11.72 -3.86
N PRO A 75 10.55 12.57 -3.88
CA PRO A 75 9.75 12.85 -5.08
C PRO A 75 10.50 13.50 -6.24
N LYS A 76 11.65 14.10 -5.98
CA LYS A 76 12.48 14.71 -7.02
C LYS A 76 13.47 13.72 -7.67
N ASN A 77 13.60 12.50 -7.16
CA ASN A 77 14.48 11.48 -7.72
C ASN A 77 14.24 11.19 -9.21
N PRO A 78 12.99 11.16 -9.72
CA PRO A 78 12.76 10.96 -11.15
C PRO A 78 13.42 12.01 -12.06
N LEU A 79 13.66 13.22 -11.56
CA LEU A 79 14.37 14.27 -12.31
C LEU A 79 15.84 13.93 -12.58
N ILE A 80 16.41 13.02 -11.80
CA ILE A 80 17.79 12.52 -11.92
C ILE A 80 17.86 11.03 -12.31
N GLY A 81 16.73 10.46 -12.79
CA GLY A 81 16.65 9.07 -13.25
C GLY A 81 16.61 8.02 -12.14
N GLN A 82 16.25 8.39 -10.91
CA GLN A 82 16.12 7.49 -9.76
C GLN A 82 14.66 7.31 -9.34
N GLN A 83 14.35 6.21 -8.65
CA GLN A 83 13.02 5.95 -8.13
C GLN A 83 12.66 6.88 -6.99
N THR A 84 11.39 7.33 -6.95
CA THR A 84 10.83 8.10 -5.84
C THR A 84 10.90 7.33 -4.52
N VAL A 85 10.57 6.02 -4.56
CA VAL A 85 10.55 5.13 -3.42
C VAL A 85 11.50 3.97 -3.68
N VAL A 86 12.37 3.70 -2.71
CA VAL A 86 13.22 2.50 -2.65
C VAL A 86 13.07 1.92 -1.25
N ALA A 87 12.93 0.60 -1.15
CA ALA A 87 12.73 -0.06 0.12
C ALA A 87 13.45 -1.41 0.19
N THR A 88 13.85 -1.78 1.41
CA THR A 88 14.34 -3.11 1.78
C THR A 88 13.68 -3.54 3.09
N GLY A 89 13.63 -4.85 3.34
CA GLY A 89 13.01 -5.35 4.56
C GLY A 89 13.61 -6.65 5.05
N GLN A 90 13.35 -6.96 6.32
CA GLN A 90 13.82 -8.17 6.96
C GLN A 90 12.69 -8.90 7.67
N LEU A 91 12.73 -10.22 7.62
CA LEU A 91 11.93 -11.15 8.41
C LEU A 91 12.84 -11.88 9.37
N SER A 92 12.48 -11.91 10.65
CA SER A 92 13.25 -12.59 11.72
C SER A 92 12.34 -13.44 12.59
N ARG A 93 12.91 -14.46 13.24
CA ARG A 93 12.22 -15.24 14.29
C ARG A 93 12.15 -14.42 15.59
N ILE A 94 11.05 -14.56 16.31
CA ILE A 94 10.91 -13.91 17.62
C ILE A 94 11.70 -14.65 18.70
N ASP A 95 11.63 -15.98 18.70
CA ASP A 95 12.19 -16.82 19.76
C ASP A 95 13.71 -16.75 19.88
N THR A 96 14.41 -16.50 18.78
CA THR A 96 15.87 -16.45 18.72
C THR A 96 16.43 -15.11 18.23
N GLY A 97 15.61 -14.26 17.62
CA GLY A 97 16.06 -13.03 16.96
C GLY A 97 16.78 -13.26 15.61
N TYR A 98 16.96 -14.51 15.18
CA TYR A 98 17.73 -14.80 13.96
C TYR A 98 16.99 -14.33 12.70
N PRO A 99 17.71 -13.65 11.78
CA PRO A 99 17.13 -13.23 10.50
C PRO A 99 16.92 -14.46 9.60
N LEU A 100 15.73 -14.54 9.01
CA LEU A 100 15.32 -15.59 8.07
C LEU A 100 15.45 -15.14 6.63
N MET A 101 15.10 -13.87 6.36
CA MET A 101 15.09 -13.31 5.02
C MET A 101 15.42 -11.82 5.05
N PHE A 102 16.23 -11.37 4.10
CA PHE A 102 16.37 -9.98 3.69
C PHE A 102 15.84 -9.82 2.26
N SER A 103 15.05 -8.82 2.01
CA SER A 103 14.28 -8.73 0.75
C SER A 103 14.28 -7.34 0.15
N GLU A 104 14.29 -7.29 -1.16
CA GLU A 104 13.77 -6.18 -1.94
C GLU A 104 12.34 -5.86 -1.47
N MET A 105 12.03 -4.59 -1.28
CA MET A 105 10.70 -4.16 -0.85
C MET A 105 10.10 -3.04 -1.70
N THR A 106 10.78 -2.59 -2.76
CA THR A 106 10.25 -1.54 -3.64
C THR A 106 9.04 -2.06 -4.43
N ILE A 107 9.20 -3.20 -5.12
CA ILE A 107 8.10 -3.87 -5.83
C ILE A 107 7.11 -4.48 -4.82
N LEU A 108 7.60 -5.08 -3.74
CA LEU A 108 6.74 -5.63 -2.70
C LEU A 108 5.87 -4.55 -2.04
N THR A 109 6.36 -3.33 -1.86
CA THR A 109 5.55 -2.19 -1.40
C THR A 109 4.44 -1.86 -2.40
N ALA A 110 4.72 -1.87 -3.71
CA ALA A 110 3.68 -1.63 -4.71
C ALA A 110 2.60 -2.73 -4.67
N LEU A 111 3.01 -3.99 -4.56
CA LEU A 111 2.09 -5.14 -4.47
C LEU A 111 1.22 -5.10 -3.22
N ARG A 112 1.80 -4.79 -2.01
CA ARG A 112 1.03 -4.76 -0.77
C ARG A 112 0.06 -3.58 -0.73
N THR A 113 0.44 -2.44 -1.29
CA THR A 113 -0.44 -1.27 -1.39
C THR A 113 -1.65 -1.58 -2.29
N ALA A 114 -1.42 -2.23 -3.43
CA ALA A 114 -2.51 -2.62 -4.32
C ALA A 114 -3.43 -3.69 -3.71
N ALA A 115 -2.85 -4.67 -3.02
CA ALA A 115 -3.63 -5.72 -2.34
C ALA A 115 -4.47 -5.15 -1.17
N ASN A 116 -3.93 -4.16 -0.43
CA ASN A 116 -4.66 -3.51 0.66
C ASN A 116 -5.79 -2.62 0.14
N ALA A 117 -5.55 -1.83 -0.90
CA ALA A 117 -6.61 -1.07 -1.58
C ALA A 117 -7.69 -1.99 -2.15
N ALA A 118 -7.32 -3.16 -2.70
CA ALA A 118 -8.27 -4.16 -3.16
C ALA A 118 -9.11 -4.73 -2.00
N LEU A 119 -8.50 -5.04 -0.86
CA LEU A 119 -9.21 -5.50 0.34
C LEU A 119 -10.22 -4.46 0.84
N ALA A 120 -9.79 -3.20 0.96
CA ALA A 120 -10.67 -2.11 1.36
C ALA A 120 -11.82 -1.92 0.35
N THR A 121 -11.51 -1.92 -0.94
CA THR A 121 -12.50 -1.80 -2.02
C THR A 121 -13.51 -2.95 -1.99
N ASP A 122 -13.07 -4.18 -1.68
CA ASP A 122 -13.99 -5.33 -1.56
C ASP A 122 -15.00 -5.14 -0.42
N LEU A 123 -14.58 -4.54 0.67
CA LEU A 123 -15.41 -4.29 1.85
C LEU A 123 -16.29 -3.03 1.73
N MET A 124 -15.88 -2.03 0.92
CA MET A 124 -16.44 -0.69 0.95
C MET A 124 -17.07 -0.20 -0.36
N ALA A 125 -16.61 -0.66 -1.52
CA ALA A 125 -17.20 -0.27 -2.80
C ALA A 125 -18.48 -1.04 -3.10
N ARG A 126 -19.38 -0.47 -3.92
CA ARG A 126 -20.52 -1.19 -4.47
C ARG A 126 -20.03 -2.41 -5.26
N LYS A 127 -20.81 -3.48 -5.27
CA LYS A 127 -20.44 -4.72 -5.99
C LYS A 127 -20.55 -4.57 -7.50
N ASP A 128 -21.39 -3.66 -7.97
CA ASP A 128 -21.61 -3.31 -9.37
C ASP A 128 -20.69 -2.17 -9.86
N SER A 129 -19.61 -1.87 -9.17
CA SER A 129 -18.62 -0.87 -9.60
C SER A 129 -17.81 -1.38 -10.81
N HIS A 130 -17.82 -0.60 -11.91
CA HIS A 130 -17.16 -0.95 -13.17
C HIS A 130 -16.24 0.12 -13.73
N ILE A 131 -16.37 1.37 -13.27
CA ILE A 131 -15.60 2.52 -13.76
C ILE A 131 -14.64 2.99 -12.68
N LEU A 132 -13.36 2.91 -12.97
CA LEU A 132 -12.27 3.40 -12.12
C LEU A 132 -11.74 4.72 -12.65
N ALA A 133 -11.74 5.77 -11.84
CA ALA A 133 -10.94 6.97 -12.04
C ALA A 133 -9.60 6.82 -11.33
N LEU A 134 -8.50 6.92 -12.06
CA LEU A 134 -7.14 6.83 -11.55
C LEU A 134 -6.45 8.18 -11.72
N ILE A 135 -6.14 8.83 -10.60
CA ILE A 135 -5.47 10.14 -10.58
C ILE A 135 -4.04 9.96 -10.08
N GLY A 136 -3.10 10.20 -10.99
CA GLY A 136 -1.70 9.83 -10.87
C GLY A 136 -1.39 8.54 -11.62
N THR A 137 -0.46 8.62 -12.58
CA THR A 137 -0.01 7.48 -13.40
C THR A 137 1.46 7.14 -13.15
N GLY A 138 1.93 7.42 -11.93
CA GLY A 138 3.26 7.10 -11.44
C GLY A 138 3.52 5.60 -11.24
N ALA A 139 4.49 5.25 -10.39
CA ALA A 139 4.96 3.88 -10.19
C ALA A 139 3.89 2.92 -9.60
N GLN A 140 2.90 3.44 -8.86
CA GLN A 140 1.85 2.64 -8.22
C GLN A 140 0.68 2.30 -9.14
N SER A 141 0.47 3.07 -10.20
CA SER A 141 -0.78 3.11 -10.97
C SER A 141 -1.19 1.76 -11.57
N GLU A 142 -0.28 1.05 -12.22
CA GLU A 142 -0.57 -0.25 -12.83
C GLU A 142 -0.92 -1.32 -11.79
N PHE A 143 -0.25 -1.28 -10.63
CA PHE A 143 -0.52 -2.20 -9.53
C PHE A 143 -1.91 -1.97 -8.96
N GLN A 144 -2.34 -0.71 -8.81
CA GLN A 144 -3.68 -0.37 -8.32
C GLN A 144 -4.76 -0.91 -9.25
N VAL A 145 -4.65 -0.70 -10.56
CA VAL A 145 -5.62 -1.27 -11.53
C VAL A 145 -5.67 -2.79 -11.45
N LYS A 146 -4.51 -3.45 -11.38
CA LYS A 146 -4.43 -4.91 -11.26
C LYS A 146 -5.02 -5.42 -9.94
N GLY A 147 -4.78 -4.74 -8.83
CA GLY A 147 -5.36 -5.07 -7.52
C GLY A 147 -6.89 -4.94 -7.53
N LEU A 148 -7.41 -3.81 -8.00
CA LEU A 148 -8.85 -3.57 -8.05
C LEU A 148 -9.61 -4.53 -8.98
N LYS A 149 -8.97 -4.96 -10.07
CA LYS A 149 -9.53 -5.98 -11.00
C LYS A 149 -9.77 -7.33 -10.33
N ILE A 150 -9.07 -7.67 -9.26
CA ILE A 150 -9.27 -8.93 -8.54
C ILE A 150 -10.64 -8.94 -7.82
N VAL A 151 -11.12 -7.79 -7.37
CA VAL A 151 -12.31 -7.68 -6.51
C VAL A 151 -13.50 -7.04 -7.18
N ARG A 152 -13.30 -6.39 -8.34
CA ARG A 152 -14.37 -5.76 -9.14
C ARG A 152 -14.16 -6.04 -10.62
N ASP A 153 -15.26 -6.16 -11.32
CA ASP A 153 -15.29 -6.33 -12.78
C ASP A 153 -15.10 -4.98 -13.48
N ILE A 154 -13.89 -4.41 -13.34
CA ILE A 154 -13.55 -3.12 -13.93
C ILE A 154 -13.58 -3.21 -15.45
N LYS A 155 -14.45 -2.43 -16.09
CA LYS A 155 -14.63 -2.35 -17.55
C LYS A 155 -13.92 -1.15 -18.17
N GLU A 156 -13.77 -0.07 -17.40
CA GLU A 156 -13.20 1.19 -17.87
C GLU A 156 -12.28 1.77 -16.80
N VAL A 157 -11.10 2.22 -17.22
CA VAL A 157 -10.17 3.02 -16.42
C VAL A 157 -10.01 4.37 -17.08
N ARG A 158 -10.49 5.42 -16.42
CA ARG A 158 -10.24 6.82 -16.78
C ARG A 158 -9.05 7.30 -16.00
N TYR A 159 -8.04 7.81 -16.68
CA TYR A 159 -6.80 8.17 -16.00
C TYR A 159 -6.33 9.57 -16.39
N PHE A 160 -5.75 10.24 -15.41
CA PHE A 160 -5.16 11.57 -15.58
C PHE A 160 -3.89 11.71 -14.74
N ASP A 161 -2.91 12.39 -15.31
CA ASP A 161 -1.70 12.88 -14.64
C ASP A 161 -1.29 14.21 -15.26
N ILE A 162 -0.63 15.06 -14.50
CA ILE A 162 -0.04 16.31 -15.00
C ILE A 162 1.20 16.03 -15.88
N ASP A 163 1.82 14.86 -15.75
CA ASP A 163 2.92 14.39 -16.58
C ASP A 163 2.38 13.51 -17.73
N SER A 164 2.34 14.07 -18.93
CA SER A 164 1.91 13.35 -20.13
C SER A 164 2.75 12.10 -20.43
N LYS A 165 4.06 12.11 -20.11
CA LYS A 165 4.94 10.94 -20.31
C LYS A 165 4.59 9.80 -19.34
N ALA A 166 4.17 10.13 -18.11
CA ALA A 166 3.66 9.14 -17.18
C ALA A 166 2.36 8.51 -17.69
N MET A 167 1.48 9.28 -18.30
CA MET A 167 0.26 8.76 -18.96
C MET A 167 0.61 7.87 -20.17
N ASP A 168 1.57 8.25 -21.00
CA ASP A 168 2.03 7.43 -22.15
C ASP A 168 2.60 6.08 -21.66
N LYS A 169 3.40 6.08 -20.60
CA LYS A 169 3.94 4.89 -19.94
C LYS A 169 2.80 3.99 -19.42
N PHE A 170 1.85 4.55 -18.71
CA PHE A 170 0.70 3.82 -18.17
C PHE A 170 -0.12 3.16 -19.29
N GLU A 171 -0.48 3.91 -20.33
CA GLU A 171 -1.22 3.40 -21.48
C GLU A 171 -0.49 2.25 -22.18
N LYS A 172 0.83 2.43 -22.41
CA LYS A 172 1.67 1.38 -23.01
C LYS A 172 1.67 0.09 -22.17
N ASN A 173 1.81 0.22 -20.84
CA ASN A 173 1.90 -0.93 -19.95
C ASN A 173 0.56 -1.65 -19.77
N MET A 174 -0.55 -0.92 -19.88
CA MET A 174 -1.89 -1.43 -19.59
C MET A 174 -2.70 -1.82 -20.83
N ARG A 175 -2.22 -1.55 -22.05
CA ARG A 175 -2.97 -1.81 -23.29
C ARG A 175 -3.46 -3.26 -23.46
N SER A 176 -2.77 -4.23 -22.88
CA SER A 176 -3.12 -5.66 -22.97
C SER A 176 -3.95 -6.17 -21.81
N ILE A 177 -4.39 -5.32 -20.87
CA ILE A 177 -5.11 -5.75 -19.66
C ILE A 177 -6.56 -6.20 -19.93
N GLY A 178 -7.09 -5.91 -21.13
CA GLY A 178 -8.47 -6.24 -21.52
C GLY A 178 -9.53 -5.31 -20.92
N ILE A 179 -9.14 -4.08 -20.53
CA ILE A 179 -10.01 -3.03 -19.99
C ILE A 179 -9.93 -1.81 -20.91
N LYS A 180 -11.04 -1.11 -21.11
CA LYS A 180 -11.06 0.15 -21.85
C LYS A 180 -10.28 1.22 -21.08
N LEU A 181 -9.24 1.77 -21.69
CA LEU A 181 -8.44 2.87 -21.14
C LEU A 181 -8.91 4.19 -21.76
N VAL A 182 -9.22 5.17 -20.92
CA VAL A 182 -9.68 6.52 -21.34
C VAL A 182 -8.72 7.55 -20.74
N ARG A 183 -7.90 8.14 -21.61
CA ARG A 183 -7.03 9.24 -21.23
C ARG A 183 -7.86 10.52 -21.11
N CYS A 184 -7.86 11.14 -19.94
CA CYS A 184 -8.61 12.34 -19.66
C CYS A 184 -7.74 13.60 -19.74
N HIS A 185 -8.35 14.74 -19.96
CA HIS A 185 -7.68 16.05 -20.04
C HIS A 185 -7.40 16.65 -18.66
N ASP A 186 -8.24 16.28 -17.67
CA ASP A 186 -8.11 16.72 -16.29
C ASP A 186 -8.71 15.69 -15.30
N ALA A 187 -8.56 15.96 -14.02
CA ALA A 187 -9.08 15.09 -12.96
C ALA A 187 -10.63 15.12 -12.90
N GLU A 188 -11.27 16.24 -13.24
CA GLU A 188 -12.74 16.36 -13.26
C GLU A 188 -13.36 15.40 -14.28
N GLU A 189 -12.82 15.39 -15.50
CA GLU A 189 -13.25 14.46 -16.55
C GLU A 189 -13.09 12.99 -16.12
N ALA A 190 -11.95 12.65 -15.50
CA ALA A 190 -11.69 11.29 -15.05
C ALA A 190 -12.68 10.84 -13.96
N VAL A 191 -12.97 11.71 -13.01
CA VAL A 191 -13.83 11.41 -11.84
C VAL A 191 -15.33 11.43 -12.19
N ASN A 192 -15.73 12.17 -13.21
CA ASN A 192 -17.14 12.34 -13.53
C ASN A 192 -17.82 11.00 -13.91
N GLY A 193 -18.73 10.52 -13.05
CA GLY A 193 -19.44 9.27 -13.25
C GLY A 193 -18.61 8.01 -12.96
N ALA A 194 -17.46 8.13 -12.29
CA ALA A 194 -16.71 6.98 -11.79
C ALA A 194 -17.40 6.33 -10.58
N ASP A 195 -17.25 5.00 -10.45
CA ASP A 195 -17.72 4.24 -9.30
C ASP A 195 -16.65 4.18 -8.20
N ILE A 196 -15.39 4.12 -8.62
CA ILE A 196 -14.22 4.09 -7.74
C ILE A 196 -13.27 5.21 -8.18
N ILE A 197 -12.76 5.96 -7.22
CA ILE A 197 -11.71 6.96 -7.41
C ILE A 197 -10.49 6.49 -6.65
N THR A 198 -9.33 6.43 -7.31
CA THR A 198 -8.05 6.14 -6.66
C THR A 198 -7.07 7.26 -6.92
N THR A 199 -6.55 7.87 -5.86
CA THR A 199 -5.53 8.91 -5.96
C THR A 199 -4.17 8.37 -5.52
N VAL A 200 -3.14 8.54 -6.37
CA VAL A 200 -1.77 8.04 -6.16
C VAL A 200 -0.73 9.03 -6.69
N THR A 201 -0.96 10.33 -6.49
CA THR A 201 -0.02 11.35 -6.99
C THR A 201 1.21 11.47 -6.09
N ALA A 202 2.31 12.02 -6.63
CA ALA A 202 3.54 12.27 -5.89
C ALA A 202 3.69 13.74 -5.46
N CYS A 203 2.62 14.53 -5.49
CA CYS A 203 2.66 15.93 -5.05
C CYS A 203 2.96 15.99 -3.55
N LYS A 204 3.92 16.81 -3.14
CA LYS A 204 4.23 17.01 -1.71
C LYS A 204 3.69 18.36 -1.22
N ALA A 205 2.38 18.47 -1.19
CA ALA A 205 1.65 19.59 -0.61
C ALA A 205 0.22 19.17 -0.28
N ASN A 206 -0.44 19.94 0.56
CA ASN A 206 -1.88 19.87 0.68
C ASN A 206 -2.50 20.45 -0.61
N VAL A 207 -2.88 19.59 -1.54
CA VAL A 207 -3.47 19.99 -2.82
C VAL A 207 -4.82 19.32 -2.96
N ASP A 208 -5.84 20.10 -3.29
CA ASP A 208 -7.15 19.55 -3.59
C ASP A 208 -7.15 18.95 -5.02
N VAL A 209 -6.56 17.78 -5.16
CA VAL A 209 -6.52 17.02 -6.43
C VAL A 209 -7.95 16.59 -6.82
N ILE A 210 -8.75 16.21 -5.81
CA ILE A 210 -10.18 15.90 -5.98
C ILE A 210 -11.01 16.99 -5.31
N LYS A 211 -11.91 17.61 -6.09
CA LYS A 211 -12.83 18.64 -5.59
C LYS A 211 -14.13 18.02 -5.11
N ASN A 212 -14.69 18.58 -4.04
CA ASN A 212 -15.92 18.09 -3.42
C ASN A 212 -17.11 18.03 -4.40
N LYS A 213 -17.25 19.01 -5.29
CA LYS A 213 -18.32 19.07 -6.28
C LYS A 213 -18.30 17.94 -7.32
N TRP A 214 -17.16 17.26 -7.51
CA TRP A 214 -17.01 16.15 -8.45
C TRP A 214 -17.46 14.81 -7.86
N VAL A 215 -17.42 14.69 -6.52
CA VAL A 215 -17.73 13.43 -5.82
C VAL A 215 -19.23 13.22 -5.74
N LYS A 216 -19.72 12.17 -6.38
CA LYS A 216 -21.14 11.80 -6.43
C LYS A 216 -21.50 10.79 -5.34
N ALA A 217 -22.80 10.67 -5.06
CA ALA A 217 -23.29 9.62 -4.17
C ALA A 217 -22.94 8.22 -4.69
N GLY A 218 -22.67 7.29 -3.80
CA GLY A 218 -22.34 5.89 -4.12
C GLY A 218 -20.88 5.61 -4.48
N VAL A 219 -20.05 6.64 -4.66
CA VAL A 219 -18.63 6.48 -4.99
C VAL A 219 -17.84 5.88 -3.83
N HIS A 220 -16.82 5.07 -4.16
CA HIS A 220 -15.77 4.65 -3.25
C HIS A 220 -14.47 5.38 -3.60
N ILE A 221 -13.76 5.91 -2.60
CA ILE A 221 -12.49 6.63 -2.78
C ILE A 221 -11.39 5.85 -2.07
N ASN A 222 -10.34 5.48 -2.79
CA ASN A 222 -9.05 5.04 -2.25
C ASN A 222 -8.10 6.25 -2.28
N ALA A 223 -7.88 6.89 -1.15
CA ALA A 223 -6.92 7.98 -1.00
C ALA A 223 -5.58 7.40 -0.56
N LEU A 224 -4.67 7.20 -1.52
CA LEU A 224 -3.39 6.52 -1.30
C LEU A 224 -2.19 7.48 -1.44
N GLY A 225 -2.43 8.68 -1.94
CA GLY A 225 -1.35 9.63 -2.19
C GLY A 225 -1.03 10.53 -0.98
N GLY A 226 -1.93 10.66 -0.02
CA GLY A 226 -1.67 11.30 1.27
C GLY A 226 -0.88 10.35 2.18
N ASP A 227 0.44 10.30 2.04
CA ASP A 227 1.32 9.30 2.65
C ASP A 227 2.50 9.92 3.41
N THR A 228 2.46 11.20 3.70
CA THR A 228 3.49 11.93 4.45
C THR A 228 2.91 13.21 5.06
N VAL A 229 3.58 13.71 6.09
CA VAL A 229 3.19 14.97 6.76
C VAL A 229 3.14 16.13 5.76
N GLY A 230 2.03 16.87 5.78
CA GLY A 230 1.80 18.04 4.91
C GLY A 230 1.38 17.70 3.48
N LYS A 231 1.00 16.43 3.21
CA LYS A 231 0.51 15.98 1.91
C LYS A 231 -0.90 15.41 2.03
N THR A 232 -1.86 16.02 1.32
CA THR A 232 -3.22 15.50 1.14
C THR A 232 -3.66 15.75 -0.30
N GLU A 233 -4.61 14.96 -0.79
CA GLU A 233 -5.08 15.00 -2.18
C GLU A 233 -6.56 15.35 -2.30
N LEU A 234 -7.31 15.26 -1.20
CA LEU A 234 -8.75 15.53 -1.20
C LEU A 234 -9.06 16.92 -0.68
N GLU A 235 -10.02 17.60 -1.30
CA GLU A 235 -10.63 18.79 -0.70
C GLU A 235 -11.24 18.43 0.65
N LEU A 236 -10.86 19.14 1.72
CA LEU A 236 -11.23 18.81 3.11
C LEU A 236 -12.75 18.60 3.31
N SER A 237 -13.55 19.36 2.55
CA SER A 237 -15.01 19.26 2.59
C SER A 237 -15.60 17.94 2.06
N ILE A 238 -14.78 17.06 1.47
CA ILE A 238 -15.18 15.70 1.08
C ILE A 238 -15.33 14.82 2.33
N LEU A 239 -14.42 14.93 3.28
CA LEU A 239 -14.32 14.02 4.42
C LEU A 239 -15.61 13.89 5.21
N PRO A 240 -16.32 14.98 5.61
CA PRO A 240 -17.56 14.87 6.37
C PRO A 240 -18.74 14.22 5.62
N ARG A 241 -18.63 14.07 4.29
CA ARG A 241 -19.64 13.40 3.46
C ARG A 241 -19.42 11.90 3.35
N CYS A 242 -18.25 11.43 3.79
CA CYS A 242 -17.81 10.06 3.60
C CYS A 242 -17.97 9.22 4.86
N ARG A 243 -18.19 7.93 4.67
CA ARG A 243 -17.85 6.92 5.66
C ARG A 243 -16.34 6.70 5.61
N VAL A 244 -15.60 7.34 6.52
CA VAL A 244 -14.14 7.33 6.54
C VAL A 244 -13.62 6.11 7.28
N VAL A 245 -12.80 5.31 6.61
CA VAL A 245 -12.08 4.17 7.18
C VAL A 245 -10.59 4.41 6.97
N VAL A 246 -9.81 4.21 8.03
CA VAL A 246 -8.35 4.34 8.02
C VAL A 246 -7.71 2.97 8.22
N GLU A 247 -6.44 2.83 7.90
CA GLU A 247 -5.68 1.59 8.19
C GLU A 247 -5.38 1.45 9.68
N TYR A 248 -4.81 2.50 10.25
CA TYR A 248 -4.43 2.64 11.64
C TYR A 248 -4.54 4.12 12.04
N PHE A 249 -5.40 4.43 12.99
CA PHE A 249 -5.75 5.81 13.33
C PHE A 249 -4.52 6.67 13.66
N ASP A 250 -3.64 6.17 14.53
CA ASP A 250 -2.48 6.93 14.99
C ASP A 250 -1.52 7.28 13.83
N GLN A 251 -1.37 6.40 12.84
CA GLN A 251 -0.56 6.65 11.66
C GLN A 251 -1.27 7.59 10.68
N SER A 252 -2.55 7.34 10.38
CA SER A 252 -3.32 8.16 9.44
C SER A 252 -3.53 9.59 9.96
N PHE A 253 -3.60 9.78 11.28
CA PHE A 253 -3.68 11.11 11.88
C PHE A 253 -2.40 11.93 11.66
N ILE A 254 -1.24 11.27 11.56
CA ILE A 254 0.04 11.94 11.29
C ILE A 254 0.21 12.28 9.80
N GLU A 255 -0.21 11.38 8.90
CA GLU A 255 0.19 11.42 7.47
C GLU A 255 -0.96 11.27 6.47
N GLY A 256 -2.16 10.81 6.89
CA GLY A 256 -3.31 10.58 6.02
C GLY A 256 -4.09 11.85 5.66
N GLU A 257 -5.19 11.68 4.95
CA GLU A 257 -6.09 12.78 4.60
C GLU A 257 -6.67 13.48 5.85
N ILE A 258 -6.83 12.74 6.96
CA ILE A 258 -7.34 13.25 8.23
C ILE A 258 -6.33 14.11 9.01
N GLN A 259 -5.06 14.20 8.60
CA GLN A 259 -4.02 15.02 9.27
C GLN A 259 -4.34 16.51 9.34
N ARG A 260 -5.26 16.99 8.47
CA ARG A 260 -5.69 18.40 8.44
C ARG A 260 -6.71 18.76 9.54
N LEU A 261 -7.21 17.76 10.28
CA LEU A 261 -8.16 17.94 11.37
C LEU A 261 -7.43 17.99 12.71
N ASN A 262 -8.07 18.57 13.73
CA ASN A 262 -7.59 18.33 15.09
C ASN A 262 -7.98 16.92 15.56
N HIS A 263 -7.37 16.46 16.66
CA HIS A 263 -7.52 15.08 17.11
C HIS A 263 -8.98 14.69 17.45
N GLU A 264 -9.74 15.62 18.06
CA GLU A 264 -11.15 15.38 18.42
C GLU A 264 -12.04 15.33 17.19
N GLU A 265 -11.78 16.18 16.20
CA GLU A 265 -12.49 16.16 14.92
C GLU A 265 -12.19 14.88 14.16
N ALA A 266 -10.91 14.48 14.07
CA ALA A 266 -10.51 13.24 13.41
C ALA A 266 -11.15 12.01 14.06
N LYS A 267 -11.15 11.92 15.40
CA LYS A 267 -11.81 10.82 16.13
C LYS A 267 -13.31 10.73 15.90
N LYS A 268 -13.99 11.87 15.76
CA LYS A 268 -15.43 11.89 15.46
C LYS A 268 -15.72 11.53 14.02
N LEU A 269 -14.82 11.87 13.10
CA LEU A 269 -14.99 11.67 11.68
C LEU A 269 -14.68 10.23 11.25
N VAL A 270 -13.61 9.65 11.79
CA VAL A 270 -13.20 8.27 11.44
C VAL A 270 -14.24 7.29 11.96
N TYR A 271 -14.90 6.62 11.02
CA TYR A 271 -15.90 5.61 11.35
C TYR A 271 -15.28 4.32 11.88
N ALA A 272 -14.19 3.87 11.26
CA ALA A 272 -13.54 2.60 11.58
C ALA A 272 -12.07 2.59 11.20
N GLU A 273 -11.32 1.66 11.80
CA GLU A 273 -10.08 1.13 11.25
C GLU A 273 -10.38 -0.12 10.40
N LEU A 274 -9.53 -0.40 9.40
CA LEU A 274 -9.78 -1.49 8.44
C LEU A 274 -9.97 -2.86 9.09
N TYR A 275 -9.26 -3.15 10.18
CA TYR A 275 -9.42 -4.41 10.91
C TYR A 275 -10.85 -4.62 11.46
N GLU A 276 -11.56 -3.55 11.81
CA GLU A 276 -12.94 -3.62 12.30
C GLU A 276 -13.93 -4.04 11.20
N LEU A 277 -13.62 -3.68 9.94
CA LEU A 277 -14.38 -4.17 8.79
C LEU A 277 -14.04 -5.63 8.50
N VAL A 278 -12.76 -5.99 8.59
CA VAL A 278 -12.30 -7.36 8.32
C VAL A 278 -12.86 -8.37 9.32
N ASN A 279 -12.93 -8.02 10.61
CA ASN A 279 -13.48 -8.89 11.65
C ASN A 279 -15.02 -8.85 11.74
N GLY A 280 -15.68 -7.97 10.94
CA GLY A 280 -17.13 -7.86 10.86
C GLY A 280 -17.78 -7.06 11.98
N SER A 281 -17.00 -6.42 12.89
CA SER A 281 -17.56 -5.58 13.95
C SER A 281 -18.20 -4.29 13.42
N LYS A 282 -17.73 -3.83 12.25
CA LYS A 282 -18.31 -2.71 11.51
C LYS A 282 -18.53 -3.07 10.03
N LYS A 283 -19.55 -2.47 9.41
CA LYS A 283 -19.85 -2.65 7.98
C LYS A 283 -19.18 -1.55 7.16
N GLY A 284 -18.49 -1.92 6.08
CA GLY A 284 -17.82 -0.97 5.19
C GLY A 284 -18.79 -0.08 4.41
N ARG A 285 -19.92 -0.65 3.99
CA ARG A 285 -21.02 0.06 3.29
C ARG A 285 -22.37 -0.51 3.74
N THR A 286 -23.37 0.35 3.89
CA THR A 286 -24.73 -0.05 4.31
C THR A 286 -25.80 0.23 3.26
N ASN A 287 -25.52 1.13 2.30
CA ASN A 287 -26.42 1.40 1.16
C ASN A 287 -25.64 1.95 -0.05
N ASP A 288 -26.27 1.94 -1.21
CA ASP A 288 -25.63 2.31 -2.49
C ASP A 288 -25.41 3.82 -2.66
N GLN A 289 -26.00 4.65 -1.83
CA GLN A 289 -25.84 6.11 -1.90
C GLN A 289 -24.68 6.61 -1.02
N GLU A 290 -24.18 5.82 -0.10
CA GLU A 290 -23.04 6.21 0.73
C GLU A 290 -21.81 6.51 -0.12
N ILE A 291 -21.10 7.56 0.23
CA ILE A 291 -19.73 7.81 -0.22
C ILE A 291 -18.83 7.15 0.81
N THR A 292 -17.94 6.28 0.37
CA THR A 292 -16.98 5.61 1.27
C THR A 292 -15.57 6.05 0.93
N LEU A 293 -14.76 6.29 1.95
CA LEU A 293 -13.37 6.71 1.83
C LEU A 293 -12.47 5.77 2.61
N PHE A 294 -11.48 5.20 1.93
CA PHE A 294 -10.35 4.51 2.52
C PHE A 294 -9.13 5.43 2.49
N ASP A 295 -8.72 5.92 3.65
CA ASP A 295 -7.54 6.77 3.84
C ASP A 295 -6.35 5.87 4.20
N SER A 296 -5.46 5.66 3.24
CA SER A 296 -4.38 4.68 3.30
C SER A 296 -3.02 5.37 3.19
N VAL A 297 -2.22 5.18 4.21
CA VAL A 297 -0.84 5.72 4.32
C VAL A 297 0.22 4.63 4.20
N GLY A 298 -0.21 3.36 4.30
CA GLY A 298 0.66 2.19 4.39
C GLY A 298 1.21 1.98 5.79
N ILE A 299 1.03 0.77 6.32
CA ILE A 299 1.43 0.41 7.67
C ILE A 299 2.30 -0.86 7.68
N ALA A 300 3.03 -1.06 8.78
CA ALA A 300 3.96 -2.17 8.92
C ALA A 300 3.31 -3.56 8.83
N LEU A 301 2.01 -3.71 9.14
CA LEU A 301 1.28 -4.97 9.00
C LEU A 301 1.24 -5.45 7.54
N GLU A 302 1.12 -4.53 6.59
CA GLU A 302 1.12 -4.88 5.17
C GLU A 302 2.50 -5.40 4.73
N ASP A 303 3.57 -4.79 5.26
CA ASP A 303 4.95 -5.22 5.01
C ASP A 303 5.21 -6.59 5.64
N TYR A 304 4.67 -6.86 6.84
CA TYR A 304 4.69 -8.17 7.48
C TYR A 304 4.02 -9.23 6.59
N SER A 305 2.81 -8.96 6.12
CA SER A 305 2.05 -9.93 5.32
C SER A 305 2.76 -10.28 4.02
N VAL A 306 3.31 -9.28 3.31
CA VAL A 306 4.00 -9.52 2.04
C VAL A 306 5.34 -10.20 2.24
N LEU A 307 6.10 -9.89 3.31
CA LEU A 307 7.35 -10.57 3.62
C LEU A 307 7.12 -12.05 3.98
N CYS A 308 6.09 -12.33 4.79
CA CYS A 308 5.74 -13.71 5.15
C CYS A 308 5.35 -14.52 3.90
N LEU A 309 4.46 -13.99 3.03
CA LEU A 309 4.06 -14.67 1.80
C LEU A 309 5.27 -14.91 0.87
N THR A 310 6.12 -13.88 0.69
CA THR A 310 7.31 -14.00 -0.16
C THR A 310 8.28 -15.07 0.38
N TYR A 311 8.49 -15.10 1.70
CA TYR A 311 9.34 -16.09 2.34
C TYR A 311 8.84 -17.53 2.14
N GLU A 312 7.54 -17.76 2.32
CA GLU A 312 6.95 -19.09 2.12
C GLU A 312 7.04 -19.53 0.65
N LEU A 313 6.81 -18.63 -0.30
CA LEU A 313 6.96 -18.93 -1.72
C LEU A 313 8.44 -19.16 -2.11
N ALA A 314 9.37 -18.39 -1.56
CA ALA A 314 10.79 -18.59 -1.78
C ALA A 314 11.24 -19.97 -1.30
N LYS A 315 10.79 -20.42 -0.12
CA LYS A 315 11.02 -21.77 0.39
C LYS A 315 10.40 -22.84 -0.50
N LYS A 316 9.11 -22.68 -0.81
CA LYS A 316 8.35 -23.65 -1.62
C LYS A 316 9.01 -23.91 -2.98
N TYR A 317 9.54 -22.88 -3.60
CA TYR A 317 10.13 -22.99 -4.94
C TYR A 317 11.65 -23.09 -4.93
N ASN A 318 12.27 -23.07 -3.75
CA ASN A 318 13.72 -23.02 -3.56
C ASN A 318 14.36 -21.87 -4.36
N LEU A 319 13.80 -20.67 -4.22
CA LEU A 319 14.27 -19.44 -4.84
C LEU A 319 14.90 -18.50 -3.80
N GLY A 320 15.62 -17.50 -4.28
CA GLY A 320 16.43 -16.61 -3.45
C GLY A 320 17.85 -17.15 -3.25
N GLU A 321 18.76 -16.24 -2.95
CA GLU A 321 20.15 -16.53 -2.67
C GLU A 321 20.32 -16.88 -1.18
N ASP A 322 21.33 -17.67 -0.85
CA ASP A 322 21.68 -17.95 0.54
C ASP A 322 22.80 -17.00 1.01
N GLY A 323 22.46 -16.14 1.98
CA GLY A 323 23.40 -15.20 2.60
C GLY A 323 23.79 -15.67 4.01
N ASN A 324 25.07 -15.55 4.36
CA ASN A 324 25.56 -15.80 5.68
C ASN A 324 25.93 -14.49 6.39
N PHE A 325 25.02 -13.99 7.24
CA PHE A 325 25.20 -12.75 8.01
C PHE A 325 25.36 -13.01 9.51
N THR A 326 25.39 -14.29 9.91
CA THR A 326 25.60 -14.69 11.30
C THR A 326 26.87 -15.50 11.39
N PRO A 327 27.86 -15.14 12.24
CA PRO A 327 29.08 -15.91 12.40
C PRO A 327 28.78 -17.36 12.79
N LEU A 328 29.39 -18.31 12.07
CA LEU A 328 29.35 -19.74 12.39
C LEU A 328 30.53 -20.06 13.31
N ILE A 329 30.25 -20.07 14.61
CA ILE A 329 31.22 -20.33 15.67
C ILE A 329 30.75 -21.49 16.55
N SER A 330 31.70 -22.31 17.05
CA SER A 330 31.38 -23.46 17.89
C SER A 330 30.94 -23.07 19.30
N ASP A 331 31.53 -22.01 19.85
CA ASP A 331 31.15 -21.41 21.13
C ASP A 331 30.51 -20.04 20.90
N PRO A 332 29.20 -19.89 21.13
CA PRO A 332 28.49 -18.60 20.93
C PRO A 332 29.04 -17.43 21.74
N LYS A 333 29.81 -17.68 22.78
CA LYS A 333 30.46 -16.65 23.61
C LYS A 333 31.85 -16.26 23.08
N ASN A 334 32.41 -17.02 22.16
CA ASN A 334 33.76 -16.79 21.60
C ASN A 334 33.64 -16.14 20.20
N LEU A 335 33.02 -14.94 20.13
CA LEU A 335 32.78 -14.25 18.85
C LEU A 335 34.10 -13.96 18.09
N ILE A 336 35.22 -13.69 18.82
CA ILE A 336 36.51 -13.39 18.20
C ILE A 336 37.06 -14.57 17.39
N SER A 337 36.66 -15.80 17.70
CA SER A 337 37.11 -16.99 16.94
C SER A 337 36.63 -16.98 15.47
N ALA A 338 35.67 -16.17 15.13
CA ALA A 338 35.25 -15.96 13.72
C ALA A 338 36.30 -15.20 12.90
N LEU A 339 37.28 -14.54 13.54
CA LEU A 339 38.31 -13.71 12.91
C LEU A 339 39.68 -14.34 12.99
N LEU A 340 39.86 -15.42 13.79
CA LEU A 340 41.09 -16.15 13.97
C LEU A 340 41.17 -17.37 13.06
#